data_09dddd7e826c022b7ee2dfa6bdb8e35a
#
_entry.id   09dddd7e826c022b7ee2dfa6bdb8e35a
#
_cell.length_a   1.000
_cell.length_b   1.000
_cell.length_c   1.000
_cell.angle_alpha   90.00
_cell.angle_beta   90.00
_cell.angle_gamma   90.00
#
_symmetry.space_group_name_H-M   'P 1'
#
loop_
_entity.id
_entity.type
_entity.pdbx_description
1 polymer ?
#
loop_
_entity_poly.entity_id
_entity_poly.type
_entity_poly.pdbx_seq_one_letter_code
_entity_poly.pdbx_strand_id
1 'polypeptide(L)'
;MLTVTKPKRIAMAMPTAGIAIFSFTLFVYTQVASAALTLPLRSKKGMVVSAHPLASEAGILILRKGGNAVDAAVATTFAISVVEPFSAGIGGGGFLLMHSEKTGDMKALDFRERAPLKATRNMYLDAEGKVRPNASINGYLAVGTPGTVAGLYEVHRRYGKLSWQEVMKPAIALAKNGFIVSNVVTWRSLQANNPRKKVVLNNPAAQEIFTRNGEFYKPGEKLVQRDLAGTLTAVGQNPQSFYTGSIARAIASDMVKNGGLITLEDLKAYKPIWRTPVCGNFRKAKICSMPPPSSGGVHLLQILNIIADTDFKSLGWHHPDALHLMIEAMKIAYSDRSEYLGDPDFVKVPVQELLSSAYAKKRRQEINMQVARPSTEVKPVDKKTLQRFSQANIHKGEENIIPSQTNTSRHESPETSHLTVVDEERNAVSLTFTINLSFGAGIVTPGTGIVLNNEMDDFAVAPGVPNAFGLVGNDANAVAPRKTPLSSMTPTIVTENGHFRMATGAPGGSTIITQVLQVILNVLEYNMDVGTAVSVPRIHHQWLPDELRVEPWSLDALTIQDLRRRGHKIKETTPWGNINAIAVTSDGTLEGAADPRGEGSPRGL
;
A
#
# COMPACT_ATOMS: atom_id res chain seq x y z
N MET A 1 41.81 -25.14 75.99
CA MET A 1 41.30 -25.21 77.35
C MET A 1 39.82 -24.92 77.34
N LEU A 2 39.03 -25.94 77.56
CA LEU A 2 37.92 -26.03 78.47
C LEU A 2 36.74 -25.08 78.13
N THR A 3 35.50 -25.46 78.09
CA THR A 3 34.75 -26.71 78.52
C THR A 3 33.37 -26.68 77.89
N VAL A 4 32.91 -27.85 77.53
CA VAL A 4 31.52 -28.28 77.20
C VAL A 4 30.55 -28.05 78.36
N THR A 5 29.30 -27.64 78.06
CA THR A 5 28.15 -28.16 78.79
C THR A 5 26.88 -28.14 77.89
N LYS A 6 26.31 -29.34 77.70
CA LYS A 6 24.91 -29.65 77.35
C LYS A 6 24.12 -29.77 78.65
N PRO A 7 22.81 -30.11 78.67
CA PRO A 7 21.59 -29.57 78.15
C PRO A 7 20.48 -29.42 79.22
N LYS A 8 19.34 -28.89 78.87
CA LYS A 8 18.09 -29.33 79.59
C LYS A 8 16.89 -29.32 78.66
N ARG A 9 16.30 -30.51 78.53
CA ARG A 9 14.96 -30.70 77.96
C ARG A 9 13.93 -30.23 79.05
N ILE A 10 12.94 -29.47 78.55
CA ILE A 10 11.64 -29.35 79.26
C ILE A 10 10.56 -29.61 78.19
N ALA A 11 9.82 -30.67 78.43
CA ALA A 11 8.57 -31.00 77.76
C ALA A 11 7.43 -30.24 78.42
N MET A 12 6.57 -29.62 77.58
CA MET A 12 5.21 -29.30 78.05
C MET A 12 4.23 -29.17 76.90
N ALA A 13 3.24 -30.07 76.95
CA ALA A 13 1.83 -30.00 76.60
C ALA A 13 1.37 -29.18 75.34
N MET A 14 0.76 -29.88 74.40
CA MET A 14 -0.22 -29.37 73.47
C MET A 14 -1.50 -28.85 74.13
N PRO A 15 -2.14 -27.84 73.52
CA PRO A 15 -3.57 -27.85 73.34
C PRO A 15 -3.99 -27.83 71.91
N THR A 16 -4.93 -28.68 71.58
CA THR A 16 -5.74 -28.71 70.34
C THR A 16 -6.55 -27.44 70.21
N ALA A 17 -6.38 -26.69 69.06
CA ALA A 17 -7.43 -25.78 68.62
C ALA A 17 -7.21 -25.42 67.14
N GLY A 18 -8.20 -25.70 66.30
CA GLY A 18 -8.65 -24.86 65.19
C GLY A 18 -7.81 -24.84 63.95
N ILE A 19 -8.11 -25.70 62.99
CA ILE A 19 -7.69 -25.53 61.58
C ILE A 19 -8.47 -24.34 60.98
N ALA A 20 -7.87 -23.15 60.90
CA ALA A 20 -8.36 -22.06 60.09
C ALA A 20 -7.74 -22.20 58.69
N ILE A 21 -8.57 -22.64 57.75
CA ILE A 21 -8.21 -22.64 56.32
C ILE A 21 -8.18 -21.17 55.84
N PHE A 22 -6.99 -20.60 55.77
CA PHE A 22 -6.77 -19.33 55.08
C PHE A 22 -6.68 -19.64 53.56
N SER A 23 -7.82 -19.45 52.87
CA SER A 23 -7.83 -19.40 51.39
C SER A 23 -7.06 -18.16 50.96
N PHE A 24 -5.78 -18.34 50.61
CA PHE A 24 -5.00 -17.35 49.91
C PHE A 24 -5.47 -17.36 48.45
N THR A 25 -6.42 -16.47 48.13
CA THR A 25 -6.76 -16.17 46.75
C THR A 25 -5.57 -15.43 46.16
N LEU A 26 -4.73 -16.17 45.42
CA LEU A 26 -3.63 -15.60 44.63
C LEU A 26 -4.28 -14.82 43.50
N PHE A 27 -4.46 -13.51 43.67
CA PHE A 27 -4.70 -12.61 42.56
C PHE A 27 -3.40 -12.57 41.73
N VAL A 28 -3.33 -13.42 40.71
CA VAL A 28 -2.33 -13.28 39.65
C VAL A 28 -2.75 -12.03 38.89
N TYR A 29 -2.17 -10.90 39.23
CA TYR A 29 -2.09 -9.76 38.33
C TYR A 29 -1.23 -10.20 37.15
N THR A 30 -1.86 -10.66 36.09
CA THR A 30 -1.23 -10.69 34.79
C THR A 30 -0.94 -9.22 34.45
N GLN A 31 0.26 -8.77 34.72
CA GLN A 31 0.78 -7.57 34.07
C GLN A 31 0.82 -7.92 32.59
N VAL A 32 -0.17 -7.44 31.85
CA VAL A 32 -0.07 -7.35 30.42
C VAL A 32 1.17 -6.49 30.19
N ALA A 33 2.27 -7.11 29.72
CA ALA A 33 3.41 -6.37 29.25
C ALA A 33 2.88 -5.45 28.13
N SER A 34 2.68 -4.19 28.44
CA SER A 34 2.38 -3.17 27.47
C SER A 34 3.65 -3.04 26.63
N ALA A 35 3.71 -3.79 25.51
CA ALA A 35 4.67 -3.48 24.46
C ALA A 35 4.54 -1.97 24.19
N ALA A 36 5.65 -1.28 23.94
CA ALA A 36 5.64 0.14 23.61
C ALA A 36 4.99 0.33 22.22
N LEU A 37 3.66 0.25 22.17
CA LEU A 37 2.84 0.44 21.00
C LEU A 37 2.60 1.93 20.78
N THR A 38 2.56 2.35 19.54
CA THR A 38 2.24 3.73 19.20
C THR A 38 0.77 4.00 19.53
N LEU A 39 0.52 4.88 20.50
CA LEU A 39 -0.84 5.31 20.81
C LEU A 39 -1.41 6.12 19.65
N PRO A 40 -2.66 5.89 19.23
CA PRO A 40 -3.29 6.68 18.20
C PRO A 40 -3.53 8.11 18.66
N LEU A 41 -3.38 9.08 17.75
CA LEU A 41 -3.85 10.44 17.99
C LEU A 41 -5.38 10.46 17.96
N ARG A 42 -6.00 11.16 18.91
CA ARG A 42 -7.46 11.29 18.99
C ARG A 42 -7.94 12.67 18.60
N SER A 43 -9.03 12.76 17.86
CA SER A 43 -9.72 13.99 17.51
C SER A 43 -11.23 13.77 17.36
N LYS A 44 -12.03 14.79 17.70
CA LYS A 44 -13.49 14.74 17.52
C LYS A 44 -13.97 15.38 16.22
N LYS A 45 -13.16 16.22 15.56
CA LYS A 45 -13.60 17.01 14.41
C LYS A 45 -13.13 16.46 13.08
N GLY A 46 -11.83 16.45 12.87
CA GLY A 46 -11.26 15.97 11.61
C GLY A 46 -9.85 15.45 11.81
N MET A 47 -9.36 14.67 10.84
CA MET A 47 -8.03 14.06 10.94
C MET A 47 -7.39 13.85 9.58
N VAL A 48 -6.07 14.02 9.53
CA VAL A 48 -5.22 13.72 8.38
C VAL A 48 -4.09 12.82 8.86
N VAL A 49 -3.89 11.70 8.19
CA VAL A 49 -2.74 10.79 8.40
C VAL A 49 -2.05 10.59 7.07
N SER A 50 -0.76 10.83 7.01
CA SER A 50 0.04 10.62 5.81
C SER A 50 1.46 10.17 6.13
N ALA A 51 2.19 9.75 5.11
CA ALA A 51 3.54 9.22 5.24
C ALA A 51 4.59 10.23 5.75
N HIS A 52 4.27 11.55 5.74
CA HIS A 52 5.19 12.60 6.20
C HIS A 52 4.50 13.64 7.08
N PRO A 53 5.09 14.06 8.23
CA PRO A 53 4.48 15.02 9.15
C PRO A 53 4.09 16.36 8.52
N LEU A 54 4.94 16.91 7.64
CA LEU A 54 4.69 18.18 6.94
C LEU A 54 3.52 18.07 5.94
N ALA A 55 3.30 16.89 5.37
CA ALA A 55 2.19 16.67 4.48
C ALA A 55 0.87 16.54 5.26
N SER A 56 0.86 15.87 6.40
CA SER A 56 -0.30 15.84 7.31
C SER A 56 -0.62 17.25 7.82
N GLU A 57 0.40 18.07 8.13
CA GLU A 57 0.21 19.47 8.53
C GLU A 57 -0.41 20.31 7.40
N ALA A 58 0.02 20.10 6.14
CA ALA A 58 -0.59 20.76 4.98
C ALA A 58 -2.09 20.46 4.88
N GLY A 59 -2.48 19.19 5.06
CA GLY A 59 -3.89 18.78 5.02
C GLY A 59 -4.71 19.35 6.17
N ILE A 60 -4.20 19.29 7.41
CA ILE A 60 -4.93 19.80 8.56
C ILE A 60 -5.09 21.33 8.51
N LEU A 61 -4.11 22.04 7.94
CA LEU A 61 -4.21 23.48 7.70
C LEU A 61 -5.39 23.80 6.76
N ILE A 62 -5.62 22.98 5.75
CA ILE A 62 -6.75 23.14 4.82
C ILE A 62 -8.08 22.85 5.52
N LEU A 63 -8.16 21.81 6.35
CA LEU A 63 -9.37 21.57 7.16
C LEU A 63 -9.67 22.74 8.10
N ARG A 64 -8.64 23.31 8.79
CA ARG A 64 -8.79 24.50 9.66
C ARG A 64 -9.31 25.72 8.92
N LYS A 65 -9.04 25.85 7.64
CA LYS A 65 -9.57 26.93 6.78
C LYS A 65 -10.99 26.67 6.29
N GLY A 66 -11.64 25.62 6.74
CA GLY A 66 -12.99 25.23 6.35
C GLY A 66 -13.08 24.42 5.05
N GLY A 67 -11.96 23.87 4.57
CA GLY A 67 -11.94 22.88 3.51
C GLY A 67 -12.53 21.55 3.98
N ASN A 68 -12.94 20.70 3.03
CA ASN A 68 -13.43 19.35 3.30
C ASN A 68 -12.34 18.28 3.12
N ALA A 69 -12.71 17.01 3.26
CA ALA A 69 -11.78 15.89 3.12
C ALA A 69 -11.07 15.84 1.76
N VAL A 70 -11.74 16.24 0.68
CA VAL A 70 -11.15 16.30 -0.67
C VAL A 70 -10.10 17.40 -0.77
N ASP A 71 -10.40 18.61 -0.29
CA ASP A 71 -9.45 19.72 -0.28
C ASP A 71 -8.17 19.35 0.48
N ALA A 72 -8.35 18.76 1.67
CA ALA A 72 -7.23 18.34 2.51
C ALA A 72 -6.41 17.20 1.88
N ALA A 73 -7.07 16.23 1.26
CA ALA A 73 -6.39 15.14 0.56
C ALA A 73 -5.55 15.66 -0.62
N VAL A 74 -6.08 16.60 -1.41
CA VAL A 74 -5.35 17.25 -2.52
C VAL A 74 -4.13 18.00 -2.01
N ALA A 75 -4.27 18.82 -0.97
CA ALA A 75 -3.16 19.57 -0.38
C ALA A 75 -2.08 18.65 0.19
N THR A 76 -2.49 17.58 0.89
CA THR A 76 -1.59 16.56 1.43
C THR A 76 -0.82 15.86 0.31
N THR A 77 -1.48 15.48 -0.80
CA THR A 77 -0.86 14.80 -1.94
C THR A 77 0.20 15.67 -2.61
N PHE A 78 -0.09 16.96 -2.85
CA PHE A 78 0.92 17.88 -3.38
C PHE A 78 2.07 18.13 -2.39
N ALA A 79 1.79 18.17 -1.09
CA ALA A 79 2.84 18.30 -0.08
C ALA A 79 3.74 17.06 -0.05
N ILE A 80 3.20 15.83 -0.12
CA ILE A 80 3.97 14.58 -0.25
C ILE A 80 4.87 14.65 -1.49
N SER A 81 4.37 15.14 -2.63
CA SER A 81 5.17 15.27 -3.87
C SER A 81 6.41 16.16 -3.70
N VAL A 82 6.45 16.99 -2.66
CA VAL A 82 7.61 17.84 -2.31
C VAL A 82 8.52 17.14 -1.30
N VAL A 83 7.93 16.58 -0.22
CA VAL A 83 8.71 16.09 0.93
C VAL A 83 9.16 14.64 0.79
N GLU A 84 8.50 13.87 -0.09
CA GLU A 84 8.86 12.48 -0.44
C GLU A 84 9.12 12.31 -1.94
N PRO A 85 10.04 13.08 -2.56
CA PRO A 85 10.28 13.03 -4.01
C PRO A 85 10.77 11.67 -4.51
N PHE A 86 11.13 10.78 -3.58
CA PHE A 86 11.59 9.43 -3.84
C PHE A 86 10.43 8.42 -3.95
N SER A 87 9.25 8.69 -3.39
CA SER A 87 8.17 7.70 -3.29
C SER A 87 6.98 8.00 -4.19
N ALA A 88 6.61 9.26 -4.32
CA ALA A 88 5.42 9.68 -5.04
C ALA A 88 5.54 11.13 -5.51
N GLY A 89 4.82 11.50 -6.56
CA GLY A 89 4.94 12.86 -7.07
C GLY A 89 3.99 13.18 -8.23
N ILE A 90 4.09 14.43 -8.69
CA ILE A 90 3.27 14.91 -9.81
C ILE A 90 3.67 14.31 -11.17
N GLY A 91 4.85 13.68 -11.25
CA GLY A 91 5.29 12.88 -12.41
C GLY A 91 4.83 11.43 -12.38
N GLY A 92 3.92 11.08 -11.49
CA GLY A 92 3.36 9.77 -11.27
C GLY A 92 1.84 9.71 -11.44
N GLY A 93 1.21 8.74 -10.77
CA GLY A 93 -0.22 8.53 -10.78
C GLY A 93 -0.71 7.74 -9.55
N GLY A 94 -1.99 7.40 -9.52
CA GLY A 94 -2.55 6.71 -8.38
C GLY A 94 -4.04 6.49 -8.42
N PHE A 95 -4.58 6.20 -7.24
CA PHE A 95 -6.00 5.92 -7.02
C PHE A 95 -6.52 6.63 -5.76
N LEU A 96 -7.75 7.09 -5.85
CA LEU A 96 -8.47 7.70 -4.74
C LEU A 96 -9.81 6.98 -4.54
N LEU A 97 -10.12 6.66 -3.31
CA LEU A 97 -11.44 6.24 -2.87
C LEU A 97 -12.00 7.31 -1.94
N MET A 98 -13.27 7.69 -2.12
CA MET A 98 -13.94 8.66 -1.26
C MET A 98 -15.31 8.16 -0.81
N HIS A 99 -15.67 8.52 0.42
CA HIS A 99 -16.96 8.27 1.03
C HIS A 99 -17.63 9.58 1.42
N SER A 100 -18.91 9.68 1.11
CA SER A 100 -19.78 10.76 1.60
C SER A 100 -20.64 10.22 2.74
N GLU A 101 -20.43 10.70 3.94
CA GLU A 101 -21.21 10.27 5.11
C GLU A 101 -22.71 10.60 4.95
N LYS A 102 -23.03 11.77 4.37
CA LYS A 102 -24.39 12.22 4.20
C LYS A 102 -25.23 11.33 3.26
N THR A 103 -24.61 10.81 2.19
CA THR A 103 -25.33 10.04 1.15
C THR A 103 -25.03 8.55 1.21
N GLY A 104 -24.00 8.13 1.94
CA GLY A 104 -23.46 6.77 1.91
C GLY A 104 -22.74 6.41 0.61
N ASP A 105 -22.58 7.37 -0.32
CA ASP A 105 -21.94 7.14 -1.61
C ASP A 105 -20.46 6.82 -1.46
N MET A 106 -20.01 5.84 -2.24
CA MET A 106 -18.61 5.49 -2.37
C MET A 106 -18.19 5.66 -3.84
N LYS A 107 -17.09 6.40 -4.08
CA LYS A 107 -16.59 6.67 -5.43
C LYS A 107 -15.10 6.38 -5.52
N ALA A 108 -14.67 5.85 -6.66
CA ALA A 108 -13.27 5.59 -6.95
C ALA A 108 -12.80 6.43 -8.16
N LEU A 109 -11.62 7.02 -8.07
CA LEU A 109 -10.98 7.75 -9.15
C LEU A 109 -9.66 7.08 -9.50
N ASP A 110 -9.52 6.70 -10.77
CA ASP A 110 -8.32 6.16 -11.38
C ASP A 110 -7.59 7.29 -12.11
N PHE A 111 -6.43 7.66 -11.60
CA PHE A 111 -5.49 8.59 -12.24
C PHE A 111 -4.10 7.98 -12.35
N ARG A 112 -4.06 6.64 -12.50
CA ARG A 112 -2.81 5.91 -12.71
C ARG A 112 -2.19 6.26 -14.05
N GLU A 113 -0.91 6.07 -14.15
CA GLU A 113 -0.13 6.27 -15.36
C GLU A 113 -0.63 5.36 -16.50
N ARG A 114 -0.39 5.81 -17.74
CA ARG A 114 -0.74 5.02 -18.92
C ARG A 114 0.45 4.85 -19.84
N ALA A 115 0.50 3.71 -20.50
CA ALA A 115 1.46 3.46 -21.55
C ALA A 115 1.33 4.53 -22.66
N PRO A 116 2.43 5.14 -23.11
CA PRO A 116 2.42 6.07 -24.25
C PRO A 116 1.85 5.43 -25.52
N LEU A 117 1.35 6.25 -26.44
CA LEU A 117 0.83 5.82 -27.74
C LEU A 117 1.80 4.98 -28.57
N LYS A 118 3.09 5.26 -28.44
CA LYS A 118 4.15 4.54 -29.13
C LYS A 118 4.60 3.26 -28.43
N ALA A 119 4.03 2.92 -27.26
CA ALA A 119 4.36 1.68 -26.57
C ALA A 119 3.88 0.46 -27.38
N THR A 120 4.68 -0.60 -27.38
CA THR A 120 4.37 -1.84 -28.10
C THR A 120 4.51 -3.05 -27.18
N ARG A 121 3.82 -4.15 -27.50
CA ARG A 121 3.82 -5.39 -26.72
C ARG A 121 5.24 -5.89 -26.38
N ASN A 122 6.16 -5.78 -27.34
CA ASN A 122 7.50 -6.35 -27.24
C ASN A 122 8.61 -5.31 -27.04
N MET A 123 8.27 -4.08 -26.65
CA MET A 123 9.24 -2.98 -26.55
C MET A 123 10.40 -3.22 -25.58
N TYR A 124 10.26 -4.17 -24.68
CA TYR A 124 11.27 -4.56 -23.70
C TYR A 124 12.01 -5.85 -24.05
N LEU A 125 11.77 -6.41 -25.21
CA LEU A 125 12.49 -7.58 -25.73
C LEU A 125 13.62 -7.16 -26.67
N ASP A 126 14.68 -7.97 -26.73
CA ASP A 126 15.72 -7.86 -27.75
C ASP A 126 15.30 -8.57 -29.05
N ALA A 127 16.18 -8.60 -30.03
CA ALA A 127 15.92 -9.22 -31.33
C ALA A 127 15.71 -10.76 -31.23
N GLU A 128 16.24 -11.36 -30.20
CA GLU A 128 16.11 -12.79 -29.87
C GLU A 128 14.89 -13.09 -28.99
N GLY A 129 14.06 -12.09 -28.67
CA GLY A 129 12.86 -12.22 -27.83
C GLY A 129 13.14 -12.34 -26.34
N LYS A 130 14.38 -12.05 -25.88
CA LYS A 130 14.73 -12.06 -24.46
C LYS A 130 14.47 -10.70 -23.84
N VAL A 131 14.08 -10.67 -22.55
CA VAL A 131 13.85 -9.43 -21.82
C VAL A 131 15.17 -8.65 -21.66
N ARG A 132 15.18 -7.38 -22.13
CA ARG A 132 16.30 -6.45 -21.92
C ARG A 132 16.38 -6.06 -20.44
N PRO A 133 17.50 -6.34 -19.75
CA PRO A 133 17.62 -6.10 -18.31
C PRO A 133 17.35 -4.63 -17.95
N ASN A 134 16.47 -4.42 -16.96
CA ASN A 134 16.10 -3.10 -16.41
C ASN A 134 15.51 -2.07 -17.41
N ALA A 135 15.17 -2.45 -18.64
CA ALA A 135 14.63 -1.53 -19.64
C ALA A 135 13.24 -0.98 -19.27
N SER A 136 12.44 -1.73 -18.51
CA SER A 136 11.18 -1.29 -17.94
C SER A 136 11.34 -0.50 -16.62
N ILE A 137 12.55 -0.49 -16.03
CA ILE A 137 12.80 0.05 -14.69
C ILE A 137 13.53 1.39 -14.75
N ASN A 138 14.53 1.53 -15.63
CA ASN A 138 15.43 2.67 -15.65
C ASN A 138 15.37 3.42 -16.98
N GLY A 139 15.42 4.75 -16.90
CA GLY A 139 15.51 5.59 -18.08
C GLY A 139 14.16 5.88 -18.74
N TYR A 140 14.21 6.56 -19.86
CA TYR A 140 13.06 7.20 -20.51
C TYR A 140 11.99 6.22 -21.05
N LEU A 141 12.38 4.98 -21.38
CA LEU A 141 11.43 3.94 -21.85
C LEU A 141 10.57 3.37 -20.72
N ALA A 142 10.98 3.56 -19.46
CA ALA A 142 10.25 3.08 -18.30
C ALA A 142 9.08 4.00 -17.88
N VAL A 143 8.98 5.20 -18.49
CA VAL A 143 8.06 6.24 -18.03
C VAL A 143 6.68 6.07 -18.64
N GLY A 144 5.66 5.95 -17.77
CA GLY A 144 4.25 6.06 -18.15
C GLY A 144 3.75 7.51 -18.13
N THR A 145 2.72 7.82 -18.91
CA THR A 145 2.10 9.16 -18.97
C THR A 145 1.50 9.53 -17.61
N PRO A 146 1.97 10.61 -16.97
CA PRO A 146 1.57 10.95 -15.59
C PRO A 146 0.12 11.37 -15.45
N GLY A 147 -0.52 10.95 -14.32
CA GLY A 147 -1.92 11.21 -14.03
C GLY A 147 -2.22 12.06 -12.80
N THR A 148 -1.25 12.22 -11.87
CA THR A 148 -1.49 12.82 -10.55
C THR A 148 -2.18 14.19 -10.62
N VAL A 149 -1.68 15.12 -11.43
CA VAL A 149 -2.25 16.49 -11.50
C VAL A 149 -3.68 16.46 -12.04
N ALA A 150 -3.94 15.64 -13.08
CA ALA A 150 -5.28 15.52 -13.67
C ALA A 150 -6.30 14.92 -12.68
N GLY A 151 -5.89 13.86 -11.96
CA GLY A 151 -6.73 13.20 -10.97
C GLY A 151 -7.09 14.12 -9.81
N LEU A 152 -6.10 14.80 -9.24
CA LEU A 152 -6.30 15.74 -8.13
C LEU A 152 -7.18 16.93 -8.54
N TYR A 153 -6.96 17.47 -9.75
CA TYR A 153 -7.81 18.55 -10.26
C TYR A 153 -9.25 18.08 -10.51
N GLU A 154 -9.43 16.88 -11.07
CA GLU A 154 -10.75 16.31 -11.36
C GLU A 154 -11.58 16.11 -10.08
N VAL A 155 -10.99 15.50 -9.04
CA VAL A 155 -11.71 15.29 -7.78
C VAL A 155 -11.99 16.61 -7.05
N HIS A 156 -11.00 17.52 -7.03
CA HIS A 156 -11.15 18.83 -6.41
C HIS A 156 -12.24 19.68 -7.10
N ARG A 157 -12.21 19.75 -8.43
CA ARG A 157 -13.20 20.50 -9.21
C ARG A 157 -14.65 20.05 -8.95
N ARG A 158 -14.87 18.74 -8.67
CA ARG A 158 -16.20 18.18 -8.43
C ARG A 158 -16.65 18.25 -6.97
N TYR A 159 -15.71 18.10 -6.04
CA TYR A 159 -16.02 17.87 -4.63
C TYR A 159 -15.27 18.77 -3.66
N GLY A 160 -14.32 19.55 -4.12
CA GLY A 160 -13.61 20.54 -3.31
C GLY A 160 -14.50 21.72 -2.93
N LYS A 161 -14.22 22.32 -1.79
CA LYS A 161 -14.93 23.47 -1.21
C LYS A 161 -14.12 24.77 -1.31
N LEU A 162 -12.81 24.67 -1.15
CA LEU A 162 -11.89 25.82 -1.27
C LEU A 162 -11.44 26.02 -2.73
N SER A 163 -10.84 27.16 -3.02
CA SER A 163 -10.26 27.38 -4.35
C SER A 163 -9.05 26.48 -4.59
N TRP A 164 -8.82 26.10 -5.85
CA TRP A 164 -7.66 25.31 -6.25
C TRP A 164 -6.34 25.95 -5.82
N GLN A 165 -6.21 27.27 -5.97
CA GLN A 165 -5.04 28.01 -5.55
C GLN A 165 -4.80 27.90 -4.04
N GLU A 166 -5.87 27.92 -3.22
CA GLU A 166 -5.74 27.82 -1.77
C GLU A 166 -5.18 26.46 -1.33
N VAL A 167 -5.66 25.37 -1.93
CA VAL A 167 -5.18 24.03 -1.58
C VAL A 167 -3.75 23.75 -2.06
N MET A 168 -3.26 24.49 -3.06
CA MET A 168 -1.89 24.37 -3.57
C MET A 168 -0.84 25.13 -2.72
N LYS A 169 -1.25 26.16 -1.96
CA LYS A 169 -0.33 27.04 -1.22
C LYS A 169 0.63 26.30 -0.29
N PRO A 170 0.22 25.29 0.51
CA PRO A 170 1.13 24.61 1.41
C PRO A 170 2.29 23.91 0.68
N ALA A 171 2.00 23.20 -0.41
CA ALA A 171 3.01 22.50 -1.19
C ALA A 171 3.98 23.47 -1.89
N ILE A 172 3.44 24.56 -2.47
CA ILE A 172 4.26 25.62 -3.09
C ILE A 172 5.21 26.22 -2.04
N ALA A 173 4.71 26.50 -0.84
CA ALA A 173 5.53 27.04 0.25
C ALA A 173 6.64 26.08 0.68
N LEU A 174 6.34 24.77 0.81
CA LEU A 174 7.32 23.74 1.14
C LEU A 174 8.42 23.65 0.07
N ALA A 175 8.07 23.63 -1.21
CA ALA A 175 9.04 23.57 -2.30
C ALA A 175 9.92 24.84 -2.37
N LYS A 176 9.31 26.02 -2.21
CA LYS A 176 9.99 27.33 -2.27
C LYS A 176 10.89 27.58 -1.06
N ASN A 177 10.40 27.32 0.15
CA ASN A 177 11.11 27.60 1.38
C ASN A 177 12.03 26.45 1.82
N GLY A 178 11.82 25.26 1.26
CA GLY A 178 12.53 24.02 1.61
C GLY A 178 12.06 23.42 2.94
N PHE A 179 12.47 22.19 3.14
CA PHE A 179 12.22 21.39 4.34
C PHE A 179 13.49 20.70 4.82
N ILE A 180 13.50 20.26 6.07
CA ILE A 180 14.62 19.50 6.62
C ILE A 180 14.49 18.05 6.21
N VAL A 181 15.52 17.50 5.56
CA VAL A 181 15.60 16.08 5.19
C VAL A 181 15.59 15.24 6.47
N SER A 182 14.71 14.28 6.52
CA SER A 182 14.53 13.39 7.66
C SER A 182 15.50 12.20 7.63
N ASN A 183 15.51 11.43 8.73
CA ASN A 183 16.30 10.20 8.82
C ASN A 183 15.50 8.96 8.36
N VAL A 184 14.64 9.12 7.37
CA VAL A 184 13.88 8.01 6.81
C VAL A 184 14.79 7.02 6.06
N VAL A 185 14.36 5.76 6.00
CA VAL A 185 15.15 4.66 5.42
C VAL A 185 15.65 4.98 4.02
N THR A 186 14.83 5.61 3.18
CA THR A 186 15.19 5.92 1.79
C THR A 186 16.34 6.92 1.69
N TRP A 187 16.29 8.04 2.42
CA TRP A 187 17.39 8.99 2.45
C TRP A 187 18.68 8.36 2.99
N ARG A 188 18.57 7.52 4.03
CA ARG A 188 19.72 6.76 4.55
C ARG A 188 20.26 5.76 3.54
N SER A 189 19.37 5.05 2.84
CA SER A 189 19.78 4.04 1.86
C SER A 189 20.51 4.65 0.66
N LEU A 190 20.13 5.86 0.24
CA LEU A 190 20.82 6.57 -0.84
C LEU A 190 22.26 6.99 -0.49
N GLN A 191 22.56 7.13 0.80
CA GLN A 191 23.93 7.40 1.26
C GLN A 191 24.80 6.13 1.32
N ALA A 192 24.17 4.95 1.40
CA ALA A 192 24.85 3.67 1.33
C ALA A 192 25.09 3.26 -0.14
N ASN A 193 25.65 2.07 -0.34
CA ASN A 193 25.87 1.50 -1.67
C ASN A 193 24.54 0.96 -2.27
N ASN A 194 23.62 1.87 -2.59
CA ASN A 194 22.29 1.56 -3.14
C ASN A 194 22.33 1.65 -4.68
N PRO A 195 21.89 0.64 -5.42
CA PRO A 195 21.84 0.68 -6.89
C PRO A 195 21.05 1.89 -7.43
N ARG A 196 19.98 2.34 -6.74
CA ARG A 196 19.18 3.51 -7.14
C ARG A 196 19.97 4.82 -7.07
N LYS A 197 20.94 4.94 -6.12
CA LYS A 197 21.83 6.10 -6.06
C LYS A 197 22.48 6.39 -7.41
N LYS A 198 23.06 5.36 -8.03
CA LYS A 198 23.73 5.49 -9.33
C LYS A 198 22.76 5.91 -10.44
N VAL A 199 21.55 5.36 -10.45
CA VAL A 199 20.53 5.70 -11.46
C VAL A 199 20.14 7.18 -11.36
N VAL A 200 19.90 7.70 -10.17
CA VAL A 200 19.56 9.12 -9.94
C VAL A 200 20.72 10.04 -10.30
N LEU A 201 21.96 9.70 -9.90
CA LEU A 201 23.14 10.50 -10.17
C LEU A 201 23.52 10.55 -11.66
N ASN A 202 23.04 9.63 -12.48
CA ASN A 202 23.23 9.67 -13.94
C ASN A 202 22.36 10.73 -14.63
N ASN A 203 21.35 11.29 -13.96
CA ASN A 203 20.53 12.35 -14.52
C ASN A 203 20.99 13.72 -13.96
N PRO A 204 21.52 14.64 -14.80
CA PRO A 204 22.07 15.90 -14.33
C PRO A 204 21.08 16.77 -13.55
N ALA A 205 19.81 16.84 -14.00
CA ALA A 205 18.78 17.62 -13.31
C ALA A 205 18.41 17.03 -11.94
N ALA A 206 18.38 15.69 -11.82
CA ALA A 206 18.18 15.03 -10.53
C ALA A 206 19.37 15.26 -9.59
N GLN A 207 20.60 15.18 -10.12
CA GLN A 207 21.81 15.45 -9.37
C GLN A 207 21.82 16.88 -8.81
N GLU A 208 21.49 17.87 -9.64
CA GLU A 208 21.44 19.29 -9.23
C GLU A 208 20.46 19.53 -8.07
N ILE A 209 19.29 18.88 -8.07
CA ILE A 209 18.25 19.08 -7.07
C ILE A 209 18.51 18.29 -5.80
N PHE A 210 18.89 17.00 -5.90
CA PHE A 210 18.92 16.07 -4.77
C PHE A 210 20.30 15.89 -4.17
N THR A 211 21.34 16.55 -4.71
CA THR A 211 22.70 16.46 -4.16
C THR A 211 23.28 17.84 -3.82
N ARG A 212 24.25 17.82 -2.94
CA ARG A 212 25.10 18.93 -2.60
C ARG A 212 26.55 18.48 -2.74
N ASN A 213 27.32 19.13 -3.61
CA ASN A 213 28.70 18.73 -3.93
C ASN A 213 28.79 17.26 -4.42
N GLY A 214 27.80 16.77 -5.17
CA GLY A 214 27.77 15.41 -5.69
C GLY A 214 27.29 14.32 -4.72
N GLU A 215 26.99 14.68 -3.47
CA GLU A 215 26.45 13.76 -2.46
C GLU A 215 24.99 14.12 -2.12
N PHE A 216 24.16 13.09 -1.91
CA PHE A 216 22.77 13.31 -1.47
C PHE A 216 22.70 14.08 -0.15
N TYR A 217 21.67 14.91 -0.02
CA TYR A 217 21.39 15.60 1.23
C TYR A 217 21.32 14.65 2.41
N LYS A 218 21.97 15.03 3.52
CA LYS A 218 21.99 14.27 4.76
C LYS A 218 20.81 14.64 5.66
N PRO A 219 20.35 13.73 6.53
CA PRO A 219 19.39 14.07 7.56
C PRO A 219 19.83 15.33 8.35
N GLY A 220 18.90 16.27 8.54
CA GLY A 220 19.14 17.56 9.16
C GLY A 220 19.50 18.69 8.19
N GLU A 221 19.86 18.38 6.93
CA GLU A 221 20.12 19.40 5.92
C GLU A 221 18.81 19.89 5.28
N LYS A 222 18.81 21.13 4.80
CA LYS A 222 17.65 21.76 4.18
C LYS A 222 17.67 21.58 2.67
N LEU A 223 16.66 20.87 2.13
CA LEU A 223 16.42 20.72 0.70
C LEU A 223 15.42 21.77 0.20
N VAL A 224 15.80 22.51 -0.85
CA VAL A 224 14.95 23.51 -1.53
C VAL A 224 14.78 23.09 -2.98
N GLN A 225 13.53 23.01 -3.46
CA GLN A 225 13.20 22.56 -4.81
C GLN A 225 12.62 23.73 -5.64
N ARG A 226 13.48 24.63 -6.10
CA ARG A 226 13.06 25.87 -6.79
C ARG A 226 12.27 25.62 -8.05
N ASP A 227 12.72 24.69 -8.88
CA ASP A 227 12.06 24.35 -10.15
C ASP A 227 10.69 23.73 -9.89
N LEU A 228 10.58 22.83 -8.90
CA LEU A 228 9.31 22.26 -8.51
C LEU A 228 8.35 23.32 -7.94
N ALA A 229 8.86 24.32 -7.20
CA ALA A 229 8.06 25.44 -6.73
C ALA A 229 7.48 26.27 -7.89
N GLY A 230 8.26 26.50 -8.93
CA GLY A 230 7.81 27.13 -10.18
C GLY A 230 6.73 26.32 -10.88
N THR A 231 6.95 25.02 -11.02
CA THR A 231 6.00 24.08 -11.61
C THR A 231 4.68 24.01 -10.82
N LEU A 232 4.73 23.86 -9.50
CA LEU A 232 3.55 23.85 -8.65
C LEU A 232 2.80 25.19 -8.68
N THR A 233 3.51 26.31 -8.78
CA THR A 233 2.89 27.63 -8.96
C THR A 233 2.13 27.72 -10.30
N ALA A 234 2.73 27.26 -11.40
CA ALA A 234 2.07 27.22 -12.70
C ALA A 234 0.84 26.30 -12.71
N VAL A 235 0.93 25.11 -12.08
CA VAL A 235 -0.18 24.18 -11.91
C VAL A 235 -1.27 24.80 -11.01
N GLY A 236 -0.89 25.52 -9.96
CA GLY A 236 -1.81 26.23 -9.08
C GLY A 236 -2.59 27.34 -9.79
N GLN A 237 -1.97 28.02 -10.74
CA GLN A 237 -2.60 29.03 -11.58
C GLN A 237 -3.49 28.39 -12.67
N ASN A 238 -2.98 27.36 -13.31
CA ASN A 238 -3.68 26.63 -14.39
C ASN A 238 -3.24 25.14 -14.42
N PRO A 239 -4.07 24.21 -13.93
CA PRO A 239 -3.76 22.77 -13.95
C PRO A 239 -3.45 22.22 -15.33
N GLN A 240 -4.05 22.80 -16.38
CA GLN A 240 -3.82 22.40 -17.77
C GLN A 240 -2.39 22.71 -18.25
N SER A 241 -1.64 23.57 -17.54
CA SER A 241 -0.24 23.85 -17.85
C SER A 241 0.63 22.59 -17.85
N PHE A 242 0.26 21.60 -17.03
CA PHE A 242 0.94 20.30 -16.97
C PHE A 242 0.74 19.46 -18.23
N TYR A 243 -0.43 19.55 -18.89
CA TYR A 243 -0.81 18.65 -19.99
C TYR A 243 -0.77 19.32 -21.37
N THR A 244 -0.85 20.63 -21.46
CA THR A 244 -0.89 21.37 -22.74
C THR A 244 0.01 22.61 -22.77
N GLY A 245 0.59 23.01 -21.61
CA GLY A 245 1.39 24.23 -21.45
C GLY A 245 2.90 24.03 -21.58
N SER A 246 3.65 24.89 -20.90
CA SER A 246 5.12 24.85 -20.89
C SER A 246 5.67 23.58 -20.25
N ILE A 247 5.02 23.06 -19.21
CA ILE A 247 5.43 21.84 -18.52
C ILE A 247 5.33 20.64 -19.49
N ALA A 248 4.19 20.51 -20.20
CA ALA A 248 4.02 19.47 -21.21
C ALA A 248 5.11 19.52 -22.29
N ARG A 249 5.43 20.72 -22.78
CA ARG A 249 6.50 20.90 -23.79
C ARG A 249 7.87 20.49 -23.24
N ALA A 250 8.17 20.83 -21.98
CA ALA A 250 9.44 20.42 -21.36
C ALA A 250 9.54 18.90 -21.26
N ILE A 251 8.50 18.21 -20.76
CA ILE A 251 8.47 16.74 -20.66
C ILE A 251 8.62 16.11 -22.06
N ALA A 252 7.81 16.52 -23.05
CA ALA A 252 7.85 15.92 -24.37
C ALA A 252 9.19 16.18 -25.10
N SER A 253 9.78 17.36 -24.93
CA SER A 253 11.10 17.68 -25.51
C SER A 253 12.21 16.84 -24.89
N ASP A 254 12.20 16.66 -23.58
CA ASP A 254 13.15 15.82 -22.85
C ASP A 254 13.02 14.34 -23.26
N MET A 255 11.79 13.84 -23.41
CA MET A 255 11.51 12.50 -23.93
C MET A 255 12.08 12.29 -25.34
N VAL A 256 11.82 13.22 -26.27
CA VAL A 256 12.32 13.12 -27.65
C VAL A 256 13.84 13.10 -27.67
N LYS A 257 14.48 14.01 -26.91
CA LYS A 257 15.95 14.13 -26.86
C LYS A 257 16.63 12.84 -26.36
N ASN A 258 15.98 12.10 -25.47
CA ASN A 258 16.59 10.97 -24.78
C ASN A 258 15.93 9.61 -25.14
N GLY A 259 15.17 9.53 -26.21
CA GLY A 259 14.60 8.28 -26.72
C GLY A 259 13.41 7.75 -25.91
N GLY A 260 12.72 8.60 -25.16
CA GLY A 260 11.46 8.27 -24.47
C GLY A 260 10.27 8.28 -25.42
N LEU A 261 9.13 7.80 -24.95
CA LEU A 261 7.94 7.61 -25.78
C LEU A 261 6.83 8.65 -25.57
N ILE A 262 6.80 9.34 -24.43
CA ILE A 262 5.73 10.31 -24.13
C ILE A 262 5.83 11.52 -25.08
N THR A 263 4.69 11.84 -25.70
CA THR A 263 4.52 12.97 -26.60
C THR A 263 3.56 14.01 -26.03
N LEU A 264 3.46 15.17 -26.68
CA LEU A 264 2.41 16.16 -26.35
C LEU A 264 1.01 15.60 -26.55
N GLU A 265 0.82 14.66 -27.47
CA GLU A 265 -0.47 14.01 -27.70
C GLU A 265 -0.84 13.11 -26.52
N ASP A 266 0.11 12.33 -25.96
CA ASP A 266 -0.11 11.50 -24.78
C ASP A 266 -0.55 12.34 -23.59
N LEU A 267 0.16 13.44 -23.33
CA LEU A 267 -0.15 14.35 -22.24
C LEU A 267 -1.53 15.00 -22.44
N LYS A 268 -1.80 15.59 -23.61
CA LYS A 268 -3.07 16.25 -23.94
C LYS A 268 -4.27 15.32 -23.86
N ALA A 269 -4.09 14.04 -24.24
CA ALA A 269 -5.15 13.04 -24.26
C ALA A 269 -5.42 12.43 -22.88
N TYR A 270 -4.55 12.62 -21.89
CA TYR A 270 -4.71 12.03 -20.57
C TYR A 270 -5.97 12.55 -19.85
N LYS A 271 -6.77 11.62 -19.34
CA LYS A 271 -7.97 11.92 -18.52
C LYS A 271 -8.11 10.90 -17.40
N PRO A 272 -8.33 11.30 -16.16
CA PRO A 272 -8.64 10.37 -15.08
C PRO A 272 -10.01 9.72 -15.33
N ILE A 273 -10.23 8.53 -14.77
CA ILE A 273 -11.45 7.74 -14.98
C ILE A 273 -12.15 7.53 -13.64
N TRP A 274 -13.43 7.90 -13.55
CA TRP A 274 -14.29 7.50 -12.45
C TRP A 274 -14.69 6.05 -12.63
N ARG A 275 -14.43 5.23 -11.59
CA ARG A 275 -14.75 3.81 -11.57
C ARG A 275 -15.72 3.50 -10.44
N THR A 276 -16.48 2.41 -10.58
CA THR A 276 -17.28 1.88 -9.48
C THR A 276 -16.39 1.09 -8.55
N PRO A 277 -16.31 1.43 -7.24
CA PRO A 277 -15.54 0.66 -6.27
C PRO A 277 -15.96 -0.80 -6.23
N VAL A 278 -15.03 -1.71 -5.95
CA VAL A 278 -15.38 -3.07 -5.56
C VAL A 278 -15.67 -3.09 -4.06
N CYS A 279 -16.83 -3.65 -3.70
CA CYS A 279 -17.26 -3.71 -2.31
C CYS A 279 -17.72 -5.14 -1.96
N GLY A 280 -17.49 -5.54 -0.71
CA GLY A 280 -17.96 -6.79 -0.12
C GLY A 280 -18.27 -6.62 1.36
N ASN A 281 -18.97 -7.58 1.93
CA ASN A 281 -19.26 -7.59 3.36
C ASN A 281 -18.34 -8.58 4.08
N PHE A 282 -17.77 -8.15 5.18
CA PHE A 282 -17.05 -9.02 6.10
C PHE A 282 -17.56 -8.75 7.52
N ARG A 283 -18.16 -9.74 8.15
CA ARG A 283 -18.92 -9.58 9.39
C ARG A 283 -20.04 -8.53 9.22
N LYS A 284 -20.04 -7.48 10.05
CA LYS A 284 -20.99 -6.37 10.01
C LYS A 284 -20.53 -5.21 9.13
N ALA A 285 -19.28 -5.26 8.68
CA ALA A 285 -18.65 -4.18 7.94
C ALA A 285 -18.81 -4.37 6.43
N LYS A 286 -19.06 -3.27 5.72
CA LYS A 286 -18.93 -3.17 4.27
C LYS A 286 -17.56 -2.61 3.96
N ILE A 287 -16.75 -3.37 3.23
CA ILE A 287 -15.39 -3.01 2.83
C ILE A 287 -15.41 -2.64 1.35
N CYS A 288 -15.01 -1.44 1.03
CA CYS A 288 -14.88 -0.96 -0.34
C CYS A 288 -13.43 -0.58 -0.64
N SER A 289 -12.95 -0.96 -1.83
CA SER A 289 -11.58 -0.67 -2.25
C SER A 289 -11.50 -0.45 -3.76
N MET A 290 -10.30 -0.20 -4.27
CA MET A 290 -10.07 0.13 -5.67
C MET A 290 -10.35 -1.07 -6.58
N PRO A 291 -11.16 -0.90 -7.65
CA PRO A 291 -11.36 -1.92 -8.69
C PRO A 291 -10.16 -1.98 -9.65
N PRO A 292 -10.13 -2.94 -10.59
CA PRO A 292 -9.18 -2.90 -11.70
C PRO A 292 -9.21 -1.54 -12.43
N PRO A 293 -8.04 -1.01 -12.82
CA PRO A 293 -6.75 -1.67 -12.99
C PRO A 293 -5.91 -1.82 -11.70
N SER A 294 -6.48 -1.69 -10.52
CA SER A 294 -5.85 -2.22 -9.31
C SER A 294 -6.37 -3.61 -8.98
N SER A 295 -5.45 -4.51 -8.64
CA SER A 295 -5.78 -5.82 -8.09
C SER A 295 -6.22 -5.75 -6.63
N GLY A 296 -5.90 -4.65 -5.94
CA GLY A 296 -5.98 -4.53 -4.49
C GLY A 296 -7.35 -4.84 -3.91
N GLY A 297 -8.41 -4.23 -4.44
CA GLY A 297 -9.77 -4.46 -3.93
C GLY A 297 -10.26 -5.88 -4.20
N VAL A 298 -9.98 -6.44 -5.39
CA VAL A 298 -10.37 -7.81 -5.73
C VAL A 298 -9.67 -8.81 -4.81
N HIS A 299 -8.35 -8.69 -4.63
CA HIS A 299 -7.59 -9.57 -3.74
C HIS A 299 -8.07 -9.50 -2.29
N LEU A 300 -8.18 -8.29 -1.75
CA LEU A 300 -8.62 -8.07 -0.38
C LEU A 300 -9.94 -8.79 -0.11
N LEU A 301 -10.94 -8.54 -0.97
CA LEU A 301 -12.27 -9.15 -0.83
C LEU A 301 -12.26 -10.65 -1.10
N GLN A 302 -11.48 -11.12 -2.06
CA GLN A 302 -11.34 -12.55 -2.34
C GLN A 302 -10.76 -13.31 -1.14
N ILE A 303 -9.69 -12.79 -0.53
CA ILE A 303 -9.10 -13.39 0.67
C ILE A 303 -10.12 -13.37 1.81
N LEU A 304 -10.76 -12.23 2.08
CA LEU A 304 -11.78 -12.10 3.13
C LEU A 304 -12.94 -13.08 2.91
N ASN A 305 -13.40 -13.29 1.67
CA ASN A 305 -14.45 -14.25 1.36
C ASN A 305 -14.01 -15.71 1.60
N ILE A 306 -12.75 -16.07 1.30
CA ILE A 306 -12.22 -17.42 1.53
C ILE A 306 -12.13 -17.74 3.02
N ILE A 307 -11.80 -16.75 3.86
CA ILE A 307 -11.62 -16.91 5.30
C ILE A 307 -12.89 -16.61 6.11
N ALA A 308 -13.99 -16.19 5.46
CA ALA A 308 -15.18 -15.63 6.10
C ALA A 308 -15.83 -16.53 7.18
N ASP A 309 -15.82 -17.84 7.00
CA ASP A 309 -16.46 -18.79 7.91
C ASP A 309 -15.59 -19.13 9.16
N THR A 310 -14.40 -18.54 9.28
CA THR A 310 -13.46 -18.82 10.38
C THR A 310 -13.60 -17.78 11.48
N ASP A 311 -13.74 -18.21 12.73
CA ASP A 311 -13.74 -17.34 13.89
C ASP A 311 -12.30 -17.01 14.33
N PHE A 312 -11.73 -15.97 13.72
CA PHE A 312 -10.38 -15.52 14.02
C PHE A 312 -10.22 -15.02 15.45
N LYS A 313 -11.28 -14.43 16.00
CA LYS A 313 -11.27 -13.91 17.38
C LYS A 313 -11.08 -15.03 18.39
N SER A 314 -11.82 -16.14 18.25
CA SER A 314 -11.72 -17.29 19.15
C SER A 314 -10.40 -18.06 19.00
N LEU A 315 -9.81 -18.08 17.80
CA LEU A 315 -8.48 -18.66 17.60
C LEU A 315 -7.39 -17.84 18.30
N GLY A 316 -7.52 -16.53 18.31
CA GLY A 316 -6.52 -15.61 18.83
C GLY A 316 -5.56 -15.07 17.75
N TRP A 317 -4.98 -13.92 18.05
CA TRP A 317 -4.06 -13.24 17.15
C TRP A 317 -2.79 -14.07 16.93
N HIS A 318 -2.39 -14.23 15.66
CA HIS A 318 -1.26 -15.04 15.20
C HIS A 318 -1.35 -16.54 15.55
N HIS A 319 -2.55 -17.08 15.83
CA HIS A 319 -2.72 -18.52 15.99
C HIS A 319 -2.31 -19.26 14.71
N PRO A 320 -1.56 -20.38 14.78
CA PRO A 320 -1.06 -21.10 13.60
C PRO A 320 -2.12 -21.46 12.56
N ASP A 321 -3.33 -21.87 13.00
CA ASP A 321 -4.42 -22.19 12.08
C ASP A 321 -4.95 -20.97 11.34
N ALA A 322 -5.07 -19.83 12.03
CA ALA A 322 -5.48 -18.56 11.45
C ALA A 322 -4.47 -18.08 10.42
N LEU A 323 -3.17 -18.13 10.75
CA LEU A 323 -2.08 -17.76 9.86
C LEU A 323 -2.02 -18.68 8.65
N HIS A 324 -2.06 -20.01 8.86
CA HIS A 324 -2.03 -21.00 7.78
C HIS A 324 -3.17 -20.77 6.77
N LEU A 325 -4.40 -20.61 7.26
CA LEU A 325 -5.55 -20.33 6.40
C LEU A 325 -5.37 -19.02 5.60
N MET A 326 -4.92 -17.96 6.26
CA MET A 326 -4.68 -16.67 5.63
C MET A 326 -3.59 -16.77 4.55
N ILE A 327 -2.49 -17.49 4.81
CA ILE A 327 -1.40 -17.71 3.85
C ILE A 327 -1.88 -18.47 2.63
N GLU A 328 -2.63 -19.56 2.81
CA GLU A 328 -3.19 -20.33 1.69
C GLU A 328 -4.19 -19.50 0.86
N ALA A 329 -5.02 -18.67 1.51
CA ALA A 329 -5.91 -17.74 0.82
C ALA A 329 -5.14 -16.66 0.03
N MET A 330 -4.02 -16.15 0.58
CA MET A 330 -3.12 -15.25 -0.16
C MET A 330 -2.55 -15.93 -1.41
N LYS A 331 -2.03 -17.16 -1.32
CA LYS A 331 -1.51 -17.90 -2.48
C LYS A 331 -2.56 -18.02 -3.59
N ILE A 332 -3.79 -18.34 -3.23
CA ILE A 332 -4.92 -18.47 -4.16
C ILE A 332 -5.17 -17.14 -4.88
N ALA A 333 -5.31 -16.04 -4.13
CA ALA A 333 -5.62 -14.75 -4.69
C ALA A 333 -4.51 -14.22 -5.62
N TYR A 334 -3.23 -14.38 -5.25
CA TYR A 334 -2.11 -13.99 -6.10
C TYR A 334 -1.96 -14.89 -7.34
N SER A 335 -2.30 -16.15 -7.24
CA SER A 335 -2.35 -17.05 -8.40
C SER A 335 -3.43 -16.59 -9.40
N ASP A 336 -4.65 -16.31 -8.93
CA ASP A 336 -5.74 -15.79 -9.76
C ASP A 336 -5.41 -14.42 -10.38
N ARG A 337 -4.69 -13.54 -9.64
CA ARG A 337 -4.20 -12.27 -10.14
C ARG A 337 -3.37 -12.43 -11.40
N SER A 338 -2.43 -13.34 -11.35
CA SER A 338 -1.46 -13.53 -12.45
C SER A 338 -2.13 -13.84 -13.77
N GLU A 339 -3.28 -14.49 -13.76
CA GLU A 339 -4.01 -14.93 -14.94
C GLU A 339 -5.09 -13.92 -15.38
N TYR A 340 -5.86 -13.35 -14.42
CA TYR A 340 -7.12 -12.69 -14.75
C TYR A 340 -7.10 -11.17 -14.66
N LEU A 341 -6.17 -10.58 -13.91
CA LEU A 341 -6.24 -9.15 -13.64
C LEU A 341 -5.39 -8.33 -14.61
N GLY A 342 -5.97 -7.20 -15.01
CA GLY A 342 -5.38 -6.23 -15.92
C GLY A 342 -6.28 -4.99 -16.03
N ASP A 343 -6.04 -4.17 -17.04
CA ASP A 343 -6.86 -2.99 -17.32
C ASP A 343 -8.23 -3.41 -17.90
N PRO A 344 -9.35 -3.11 -17.21
CA PRO A 344 -10.69 -3.52 -17.63
C PRO A 344 -11.17 -2.82 -18.90
N ASP A 345 -10.50 -1.73 -19.33
CA ASP A 345 -10.80 -1.04 -20.58
C ASP A 345 -10.19 -1.77 -21.79
N PHE A 346 -9.30 -2.76 -21.55
CA PHE A 346 -8.61 -3.56 -22.57
C PHE A 346 -8.91 -5.06 -22.48
N VAL A 347 -9.20 -5.57 -21.29
CA VAL A 347 -9.46 -7.00 -21.07
C VAL A 347 -10.67 -7.23 -20.18
N LYS A 348 -11.42 -8.30 -20.43
CA LYS A 348 -12.52 -8.68 -19.53
C LYS A 348 -11.96 -9.26 -18.24
N VAL A 349 -12.05 -8.52 -17.15
CA VAL A 349 -11.67 -8.97 -15.80
C VAL A 349 -12.88 -9.60 -15.12
N PRO A 350 -12.82 -10.87 -14.67
CA PRO A 350 -13.97 -11.60 -14.10
C PRO A 350 -14.17 -11.26 -12.60
N VAL A 351 -14.43 -9.98 -12.29
CA VAL A 351 -14.52 -9.48 -10.90
C VAL A 351 -15.65 -10.16 -10.13
N GLN A 352 -16.83 -10.32 -10.77
CA GLN A 352 -18.00 -10.89 -10.10
C GLN A 352 -17.79 -12.36 -9.75
N GLU A 353 -17.17 -13.10 -10.66
CA GLU A 353 -16.84 -14.51 -10.48
C GLU A 353 -15.82 -14.71 -9.35
N LEU A 354 -14.72 -13.95 -9.37
CA LEU A 354 -13.66 -14.02 -8.36
C LEU A 354 -14.15 -13.64 -6.96
N LEU A 355 -15.13 -12.75 -6.85
CA LEU A 355 -15.70 -12.30 -5.58
C LEU A 355 -16.96 -13.06 -5.15
N SER A 356 -17.44 -14.02 -5.94
CA SER A 356 -18.64 -14.79 -5.57
C SER A 356 -18.39 -15.68 -4.36
N SER A 357 -19.40 -15.79 -3.48
CA SER A 357 -19.34 -16.69 -2.31
C SER A 357 -19.17 -18.16 -2.70
N ALA A 358 -19.74 -18.55 -3.83
CA ALA A 358 -19.61 -19.92 -4.35
C ALA A 358 -18.16 -20.22 -4.76
N TYR A 359 -17.47 -19.27 -5.43
CA TYR A 359 -16.06 -19.38 -5.75
C TYR A 359 -15.20 -19.44 -4.49
N ALA A 360 -15.44 -18.55 -3.53
CA ALA A 360 -14.72 -18.54 -2.26
C ALA A 360 -14.84 -19.88 -1.51
N LYS A 361 -16.05 -20.46 -1.44
CA LYS A 361 -16.29 -21.78 -0.84
C LYS A 361 -15.52 -22.90 -1.56
N LYS A 362 -15.53 -22.89 -2.90
CA LYS A 362 -14.75 -23.86 -3.69
C LYS A 362 -13.26 -23.75 -3.37
N ARG A 363 -12.70 -22.54 -3.40
CA ARG A 363 -11.27 -22.30 -3.11
C ARG A 363 -10.92 -22.64 -1.64
N ARG A 364 -11.83 -22.39 -0.70
CA ARG A 364 -11.68 -22.77 0.72
C ARG A 364 -11.57 -24.29 0.89
N GLN A 365 -12.35 -25.07 0.14
CA GLN A 365 -12.31 -26.55 0.17
C GLN A 365 -10.98 -27.12 -0.35
N GLU A 366 -10.24 -26.38 -1.16
CA GLU A 366 -8.92 -26.79 -1.65
C GLU A 366 -7.81 -26.65 -0.59
N ILE A 367 -8.08 -25.94 0.51
CA ILE A 367 -7.11 -25.69 1.59
C ILE A 367 -7.14 -26.86 2.58
N ASN A 368 -6.02 -27.58 2.67
CA ASN A 368 -5.80 -28.59 3.70
C ASN A 368 -5.22 -27.91 4.94
N MET A 369 -5.96 -27.92 6.05
CA MET A 369 -5.54 -27.23 7.28
C MET A 369 -4.30 -27.86 7.96
N GLN A 370 -3.85 -29.04 7.55
CA GLN A 370 -2.68 -29.71 8.14
C GLN A 370 -1.41 -29.57 7.29
N VAL A 371 -1.55 -29.28 5.99
CA VAL A 371 -0.42 -29.26 5.04
C VAL A 371 -0.55 -28.06 4.11
N ALA A 372 0.51 -27.25 4.03
CA ALA A 372 0.62 -26.16 3.07
C ALA A 372 0.81 -26.69 1.63
N ARG A 373 0.02 -26.20 0.68
CA ARG A 373 0.25 -26.55 -0.73
C ARG A 373 1.50 -25.82 -1.26
N PRO A 374 2.39 -26.51 -1.98
CA PRO A 374 3.43 -25.82 -2.74
C PRO A 374 2.78 -24.79 -3.71
N SER A 375 3.37 -23.61 -3.84
CA SER A 375 2.81 -22.56 -4.71
C SER A 375 2.71 -23.01 -6.17
N THR A 376 3.56 -23.94 -6.62
CA THR A 376 3.51 -24.53 -7.96
C THR A 376 2.26 -25.38 -8.21
N GLU A 377 1.59 -25.82 -7.16
CA GLU A 377 0.33 -26.60 -7.23
C GLU A 377 -0.91 -25.71 -7.06
N VAL A 378 -0.74 -24.47 -6.58
CA VAL A 378 -1.83 -23.49 -6.49
C VAL A 378 -2.00 -22.83 -7.85
N LYS A 379 -3.01 -23.25 -8.60
CA LYS A 379 -3.29 -22.75 -9.96
C LYS A 379 -4.51 -21.84 -9.96
N PRO A 380 -4.58 -20.85 -10.89
CA PRO A 380 -5.84 -20.21 -11.22
C PRO A 380 -6.85 -21.26 -11.68
N VAL A 381 -8.11 -21.08 -11.35
CA VAL A 381 -9.18 -21.92 -11.94
C VAL A 381 -9.31 -21.55 -13.40
N ASP A 382 -9.48 -22.52 -14.29
CA ASP A 382 -9.65 -22.26 -15.72
C ASP A 382 -10.86 -21.35 -16.01
N LYS A 383 -10.81 -20.58 -17.11
CA LYS A 383 -11.83 -19.57 -17.46
C LYS A 383 -13.25 -20.13 -17.53
N LYS A 384 -13.41 -21.37 -18.00
CA LYS A 384 -14.75 -21.98 -18.14
C LYS A 384 -15.32 -22.39 -16.78
N THR A 385 -14.48 -22.96 -15.93
CA THR A 385 -14.87 -23.25 -14.55
C THR A 385 -15.18 -21.95 -13.79
N LEU A 386 -14.37 -20.91 -13.97
CA LEU A 386 -14.61 -19.62 -13.34
C LEU A 386 -15.94 -18.99 -13.79
N GLN A 387 -16.27 -19.05 -15.07
CA GLN A 387 -17.56 -18.55 -15.61
C GLN A 387 -18.80 -19.21 -15.00
N ARG A 388 -18.68 -20.43 -14.46
CA ARG A 388 -19.81 -21.09 -13.75
C ARG A 388 -20.22 -20.36 -12.47
N PHE A 389 -19.36 -19.50 -11.94
CA PHE A 389 -19.61 -18.70 -10.76
C PHE A 389 -20.19 -17.32 -11.08
N SER A 390 -20.32 -16.95 -12.38
CA SER A 390 -21.17 -15.83 -12.78
C SER A 390 -22.64 -16.27 -12.69
N GLN A 391 -23.54 -15.38 -12.31
CA GLN A 391 -24.98 -15.69 -12.18
C GLN A 391 -25.70 -16.00 -13.52
N ALA A 392 -24.98 -16.28 -14.60
CA ALA A 392 -25.53 -16.63 -15.89
C ALA A 392 -24.72 -17.75 -16.58
N ASN A 393 -25.40 -18.85 -16.83
CA ASN A 393 -25.03 -20.14 -17.43
C ASN A 393 -24.11 -20.16 -18.68
N ILE A 394 -23.25 -21.14 -18.87
CA ILE A 394 -23.17 -22.40 -19.63
C ILE A 394 -21.87 -22.59 -20.46
N HIS A 395 -21.24 -23.77 -20.26
CA HIS A 395 -20.43 -24.73 -21.04
C HIS A 395 -19.09 -24.42 -21.74
N LYS A 396 -18.20 -25.17 -21.33
CA LYS A 396 -17.07 -26.14 -21.61
C LYS A 396 -15.99 -25.82 -22.66
N GLY A 397 -14.75 -26.19 -22.26
CA GLY A 397 -13.56 -26.54 -23.06
C GLY A 397 -12.23 -26.14 -22.38
N GLU A 398 -11.31 -27.08 -22.30
CA GLU A 398 -10.04 -27.01 -21.57
C GLU A 398 -8.87 -26.66 -22.49
N GLU A 399 -7.87 -25.90 -21.93
CA GLU A 399 -6.47 -26.03 -22.33
C GLU A 399 -5.53 -25.47 -21.24
N ASN A 400 -4.42 -26.19 -21.00
CA ASN A 400 -3.43 -25.96 -19.95
C ASN A 400 -2.16 -25.30 -20.49
N ILE A 401 -1.61 -24.31 -19.77
CA ILE A 401 -0.26 -23.77 -20.00
C ILE A 401 0.52 -23.75 -18.69
N ILE A 402 1.77 -24.27 -18.72
CA ILE A 402 2.68 -24.40 -17.58
C ILE A 402 3.67 -23.23 -17.57
N PRO A 403 3.86 -22.50 -16.44
CA PRO A 403 4.87 -21.44 -16.35
C PRO A 403 6.26 -21.98 -16.02
N SER A 404 7.28 -21.41 -16.65
CA SER A 404 8.70 -21.64 -16.40
C SER A 404 9.20 -20.79 -15.20
N GLN A 405 10.04 -21.38 -14.34
CA GLN A 405 10.62 -20.71 -13.17
C GLN A 405 11.95 -20.05 -13.53
N THR A 406 12.11 -18.78 -13.18
CA THR A 406 13.43 -18.14 -13.03
C THR A 406 13.52 -17.48 -11.66
N ASN A 407 14.52 -17.88 -10.90
CA ASN A 407 14.75 -17.47 -9.52
C ASN A 407 15.64 -16.22 -9.52
N THR A 408 15.09 -15.04 -9.23
CA THR A 408 15.89 -13.85 -8.92
C THR A 408 15.30 -13.19 -7.68
N SER A 409 16.02 -13.26 -6.57
CA SER A 409 15.70 -12.52 -5.36
C SER A 409 15.94 -11.02 -5.60
N ARG A 410 14.89 -10.25 -5.84
CA ARG A 410 14.92 -8.79 -5.83
C ARG A 410 14.24 -8.29 -4.56
N HIS A 411 14.84 -7.28 -3.91
CA HIS A 411 14.23 -6.60 -2.78
C HIS A 411 13.10 -5.71 -3.29
N GLU A 412 11.92 -5.84 -2.68
CA GLU A 412 10.82 -4.91 -2.92
C GLU A 412 11.23 -3.51 -2.46
N SER A 413 10.91 -2.51 -3.29
CA SER A 413 11.03 -1.11 -2.91
C SER A 413 9.88 -0.76 -1.95
N PRO A 414 10.13 -0.12 -0.83
CA PRO A 414 9.10 0.35 0.08
C PRO A 414 8.33 1.57 -0.46
N GLU A 415 8.66 1.99 -1.67
CA GLU A 415 8.23 3.27 -2.27
C GLU A 415 6.79 3.20 -2.79
N THR A 416 6.08 4.22 -2.62
CA THR A 416 4.67 4.58 -2.87
C THR A 416 4.28 5.43 -1.66
N SER A 417 3.27 6.27 -1.76
CA SER A 417 2.78 6.98 -0.59
C SER A 417 1.28 6.80 -0.43
N HIS A 418 0.83 6.84 0.81
CA HIS A 418 -0.57 6.75 1.16
C HIS A 418 -0.96 7.85 2.14
N LEU A 419 -2.19 8.33 2.00
CA LEU A 419 -2.81 9.25 2.93
C LEU A 419 -4.29 8.91 3.16
N THR A 420 -4.74 9.20 4.37
CA THR A 420 -6.14 9.09 4.78
C THR A 420 -6.59 10.41 5.40
N VAL A 421 -7.75 10.88 5.00
CA VAL A 421 -8.36 12.12 5.52
C VAL A 421 -9.80 11.85 5.92
N VAL A 422 -10.20 12.37 7.06
CA VAL A 422 -11.60 12.42 7.51
C VAL A 422 -11.91 13.83 7.97
N ASP A 423 -12.96 14.46 7.45
CA ASP A 423 -13.40 15.78 7.85
C ASP A 423 -14.40 15.76 9.04
N GLU A 424 -14.84 16.94 9.48
CA GLU A 424 -15.78 17.07 10.59
C GLU A 424 -17.14 16.43 10.32
N GLU A 425 -17.54 16.38 9.05
CA GLU A 425 -18.79 15.76 8.58
C GLU A 425 -18.66 14.24 8.38
N ARG A 426 -17.50 13.64 8.69
CA ARG A 426 -17.16 12.22 8.49
C ARG A 426 -17.04 11.80 7.02
N ASN A 427 -16.99 12.74 6.08
CA ASN A 427 -16.54 12.37 4.74
C ASN A 427 -15.10 11.90 4.79
N ALA A 428 -14.79 10.84 4.06
CA ALA A 428 -13.48 10.22 4.09
C ALA A 428 -12.84 10.13 2.71
N VAL A 429 -11.52 10.29 2.66
CA VAL A 429 -10.69 10.04 1.47
C VAL A 429 -9.55 9.11 1.86
N SER A 430 -9.37 8.04 1.09
CA SER A 430 -8.23 7.13 1.12
C SER A 430 -7.54 7.21 -0.23
N LEU A 431 -6.27 7.65 -0.28
CA LEU A 431 -5.55 7.90 -1.52
C LEU A 431 -4.16 7.28 -1.48
N THR A 432 -3.86 6.47 -2.49
CA THR A 432 -2.54 5.86 -2.70
C THR A 432 -2.01 6.30 -4.06
N PHE A 433 -0.80 6.85 -4.11
CA PHE A 433 -0.17 7.30 -5.35
C PHE A 433 1.33 7.07 -5.33
N THR A 434 1.96 7.07 -6.50
CA THR A 434 3.33 6.57 -6.66
C THR A 434 4.03 7.17 -7.86
N ILE A 435 5.34 6.96 -7.91
CA ILE A 435 6.18 6.99 -9.11
C ILE A 435 6.82 5.62 -9.35
N ASN A 436 6.28 4.57 -8.70
CA ASN A 436 6.66 3.16 -8.67
C ASN A 436 7.89 2.88 -7.80
N LEU A 437 9.11 2.87 -8.31
CA LEU A 437 10.32 2.62 -7.52
C LEU A 437 10.93 3.92 -7.00
N SER A 438 11.88 3.80 -6.06
CA SER A 438 12.59 4.95 -5.50
C SER A 438 13.16 5.85 -6.59
N PHE A 439 12.72 7.12 -6.60
CA PHE A 439 12.98 8.11 -7.66
C PHE A 439 12.53 7.67 -9.06
N GLY A 440 11.52 6.82 -9.16
CA GLY A 440 10.91 6.42 -10.45
C GLY A 440 11.92 5.90 -11.46
N ALA A 441 11.93 6.47 -12.65
CA ALA A 441 12.89 6.15 -13.72
C ALA A 441 14.32 6.67 -13.44
N GLY A 442 14.52 7.42 -12.33
CA GLY A 442 15.76 8.13 -12.03
C GLY A 442 15.93 9.42 -12.87
N ILE A 443 14.84 9.95 -13.39
CA ILE A 443 14.83 11.11 -14.30
C ILE A 443 14.06 12.25 -13.66
N VAL A 444 14.66 13.42 -13.70
CA VAL A 444 13.98 14.71 -13.49
C VAL A 444 13.98 15.47 -14.83
N THR A 445 12.80 15.90 -15.26
CA THR A 445 12.71 16.78 -16.44
C THR A 445 13.35 18.14 -16.14
N PRO A 446 14.37 18.57 -16.90
CA PRO A 446 15.12 19.80 -16.64
C PRO A 446 14.22 21.05 -16.52
N GLY A 447 14.49 21.90 -15.54
CA GLY A 447 13.77 23.15 -15.28
C GLY A 447 12.36 22.98 -14.70
N THR A 448 11.92 21.74 -14.40
CA THR A 448 10.58 21.47 -13.85
C THR A 448 10.60 20.93 -12.43
N GLY A 449 11.69 20.28 -12.04
CA GLY A 449 11.78 19.56 -10.75
C GLY A 449 10.89 18.31 -10.66
N ILE A 450 10.29 17.88 -11.77
CA ILE A 450 9.39 16.71 -11.80
C ILE A 450 10.20 15.43 -11.89
N VAL A 451 10.13 14.59 -10.85
CA VAL A 451 10.61 13.20 -10.89
C VAL A 451 9.62 12.37 -11.70
N LEU A 452 10.10 11.70 -12.75
CA LEU A 452 9.28 10.88 -13.63
C LEU A 452 9.20 9.45 -13.12
N ASN A 453 8.00 8.86 -13.18
CA ASN A 453 7.70 7.50 -12.79
C ASN A 453 8.43 6.46 -13.65
N ASN A 454 8.48 5.20 -13.18
CA ASN A 454 8.84 4.04 -13.97
C ASN A 454 7.74 2.97 -13.94
N GLU A 455 6.52 3.42 -14.12
CA GLU A 455 5.31 2.62 -13.95
C GLU A 455 5.11 1.56 -15.05
N MET A 456 5.83 1.69 -16.16
CA MET A 456 5.81 0.69 -17.23
C MET A 456 6.32 -0.69 -16.79
N ASP A 457 7.07 -0.76 -15.67
CA ASP A 457 7.54 -2.02 -15.07
C ASP A 457 6.40 -2.87 -14.49
N ASP A 458 5.27 -2.25 -14.17
CA ASP A 458 4.11 -2.97 -13.64
C ASP A 458 3.32 -3.74 -14.72
N PHE A 459 3.64 -3.56 -16.00
CA PHE A 459 3.18 -4.47 -17.05
C PHE A 459 3.91 -5.82 -17.01
N ALA A 460 3.26 -6.85 -17.53
CA ALA A 460 3.91 -8.11 -17.87
C ALA A 460 4.78 -7.90 -19.13
N VAL A 461 6.08 -7.73 -18.96
CA VAL A 461 7.03 -7.53 -20.07
C VAL A 461 7.12 -8.78 -20.96
N ALA A 462 6.94 -9.96 -20.38
CA ALA A 462 6.71 -11.24 -21.03
C ALA A 462 5.91 -12.17 -20.11
N PRO A 463 5.15 -13.15 -20.62
CA PRO A 463 4.41 -14.10 -19.78
C PRO A 463 5.33 -14.84 -18.82
N GLY A 464 4.94 -14.89 -17.53
CA GLY A 464 5.69 -15.59 -16.48
C GLY A 464 6.96 -14.90 -16.01
N VAL A 465 7.35 -13.76 -16.58
CA VAL A 465 8.52 -12.98 -16.12
C VAL A 465 8.07 -12.04 -14.99
N PRO A 466 8.74 -12.10 -13.82
CA PRO A 466 8.41 -11.23 -12.71
C PRO A 466 8.85 -9.78 -12.95
N ASN A 467 8.05 -8.80 -12.51
CA ASN A 467 8.44 -7.39 -12.44
C ASN A 467 9.38 -7.10 -11.26
N ALA A 468 9.70 -5.84 -11.00
CA ALA A 468 10.58 -5.42 -9.89
C ALA A 468 10.09 -5.88 -8.52
N PHE A 469 8.78 -6.10 -8.34
CA PHE A 469 8.16 -6.58 -7.09
C PHE A 469 8.06 -8.12 -7.03
N GLY A 470 8.61 -8.83 -8.00
CA GLY A 470 8.48 -10.28 -8.09
C GLY A 470 7.10 -10.78 -8.50
N LEU A 471 6.20 -9.89 -8.92
CA LEU A 471 4.86 -10.24 -9.38
C LEU A 471 4.91 -10.77 -10.81
N VAL A 472 4.33 -11.94 -10.99
CA VAL A 472 4.17 -12.59 -12.30
C VAL A 472 2.85 -12.15 -12.93
N GLY A 473 2.84 -11.96 -14.23
CA GLY A 473 1.65 -11.62 -15.01
C GLY A 473 1.65 -12.31 -16.37
N ASN A 474 0.49 -12.34 -17.00
CA ASN A 474 0.23 -12.88 -18.33
C ASN A 474 -0.29 -11.81 -19.30
N ASP A 475 -0.85 -12.24 -20.43
CA ASP A 475 -1.34 -11.35 -21.50
C ASP A 475 -2.41 -10.35 -21.05
N ALA A 476 -3.18 -10.66 -20.00
CA ALA A 476 -4.14 -9.72 -19.43
C ALA A 476 -3.46 -8.39 -19.04
N ASN A 477 -2.22 -8.43 -18.55
CA ASN A 477 -1.43 -7.26 -18.18
C ASN A 477 -0.28 -6.95 -19.16
N ALA A 478 -0.36 -7.38 -20.42
CA ALA A 478 0.63 -7.06 -21.44
C ALA A 478 0.61 -5.58 -21.82
N VAL A 479 1.76 -5.03 -22.24
CA VAL A 479 1.87 -3.65 -22.73
C VAL A 479 0.99 -3.44 -23.97
N ALA A 480 0.22 -2.35 -23.98
CA ALA A 480 -0.47 -1.84 -25.15
C ALA A 480 -0.56 -0.31 -25.09
N PRO A 481 -0.66 0.41 -26.24
CA PRO A 481 -0.83 1.87 -26.25
C PRO A 481 -2.02 2.32 -25.39
N ARG A 482 -1.83 3.34 -24.57
CA ARG A 482 -2.84 3.92 -23.67
C ARG A 482 -3.36 3.00 -22.55
N LYS A 483 -2.90 1.76 -22.44
CA LYS A 483 -3.28 0.82 -21.40
C LYS A 483 -2.67 1.23 -20.07
N THR A 484 -3.40 0.97 -19.00
CA THR A 484 -2.97 1.18 -17.62
C THR A 484 -2.32 -0.10 -17.08
N PRO A 485 -1.09 -0.04 -16.50
CA PRO A 485 -0.47 -1.21 -15.89
C PRO A 485 -1.21 -1.64 -14.62
N LEU A 486 -1.29 -2.95 -14.38
CA LEU A 486 -1.94 -3.51 -13.22
C LEU A 486 -1.24 -3.10 -11.92
N SER A 487 -1.99 -2.53 -11.00
CA SER A 487 -1.51 -2.08 -9.68
C SER A 487 -1.82 -3.04 -8.56
N SER A 488 -1.10 -2.88 -7.43
CA SER A 488 -1.44 -3.47 -6.12
C SER A 488 -1.89 -2.42 -5.09
N MET A 489 -2.00 -1.15 -5.45
CA MET A 489 -2.45 -0.08 -4.55
C MET A 489 -3.90 -0.34 -4.07
N THR A 490 -4.09 -0.32 -2.76
CA THR A 490 -5.33 -0.76 -2.09
C THR A 490 -5.88 0.33 -1.15
N PRO A 491 -6.16 1.56 -1.65
CA PRO A 491 -6.89 2.50 -0.81
C PRO A 491 -8.24 1.89 -0.45
N THR A 492 -8.56 1.85 0.84
CA THR A 492 -9.73 1.13 1.35
C THR A 492 -10.49 1.98 2.35
N ILE A 493 -11.82 1.96 2.27
CA ILE A 493 -12.75 2.56 3.23
C ILE A 493 -13.72 1.48 3.70
N VAL A 494 -13.91 1.40 5.00
CA VAL A 494 -14.82 0.48 5.68
C VAL A 494 -15.96 1.28 6.30
N THR A 495 -17.18 0.81 6.12
CA THR A 495 -18.39 1.38 6.75
C THR A 495 -19.12 0.30 7.54
N GLU A 496 -19.80 0.71 8.62
CA GLU A 496 -20.74 -0.14 9.35
C GLU A 496 -22.10 0.57 9.42
N ASN A 497 -23.17 -0.12 9.06
CA ASN A 497 -24.52 0.45 8.96
C ASN A 497 -24.60 1.72 8.10
N GLY A 498 -23.76 1.84 7.08
CA GLY A 498 -23.69 2.99 6.20
C GLY A 498 -22.78 4.14 6.68
N HIS A 499 -22.31 4.10 7.92
CA HIS A 499 -21.47 5.12 8.54
C HIS A 499 -19.98 4.78 8.42
N PHE A 500 -19.15 5.80 8.36
CA PHE A 500 -17.68 5.64 8.36
C PHE A 500 -17.20 4.86 9.57
N ARG A 501 -16.40 3.81 9.35
CA ARG A 501 -15.78 2.99 10.40
C ARG A 501 -14.26 3.11 10.40
N MET A 502 -13.62 2.98 9.24
CA MET A 502 -12.18 3.20 9.08
C MET A 502 -11.79 3.44 7.62
N ALA A 503 -10.64 4.07 7.43
CA ALA A 503 -9.98 4.16 6.14
C ALA A 503 -8.49 3.87 6.30
N THR A 504 -7.89 3.19 5.33
CA THR A 504 -6.50 2.76 5.38
C THR A 504 -5.93 2.48 4.00
N GLY A 505 -4.63 2.41 3.91
CA GLY A 505 -3.83 1.97 2.79
C GLY A 505 -2.34 2.02 3.12
N ALA A 506 -1.52 1.57 2.19
CA ALA A 506 -0.09 1.41 2.43
C ALA A 506 0.73 1.58 1.15
N PRO A 507 2.03 1.89 1.23
CA PRO A 507 3.04 1.60 0.22
C PRO A 507 3.56 0.16 0.33
N GLY A 508 4.35 -0.29 -0.68
CA GLY A 508 5.10 -1.54 -0.59
C GLY A 508 4.84 -2.54 -1.71
N GLY A 509 4.50 -2.10 -2.91
CA GLY A 509 4.32 -2.97 -4.08
C GLY A 509 3.32 -4.09 -3.82
N SER A 510 3.75 -5.35 -3.98
CA SER A 510 2.91 -6.53 -3.75
C SER A 510 2.40 -6.63 -2.30
N THR A 511 3.18 -6.17 -1.31
CA THR A 511 2.82 -6.28 0.11
C THR A 511 1.68 -5.36 0.54
N ILE A 512 1.31 -4.35 -0.26
CA ILE A 512 0.23 -3.39 0.05
C ILE A 512 -1.05 -4.12 0.44
N ILE A 513 -1.45 -5.11 -0.36
CA ILE A 513 -2.71 -5.83 -0.19
C ILE A 513 -2.76 -6.57 1.15
N THR A 514 -1.67 -7.26 1.49
CA THR A 514 -1.58 -8.04 2.72
C THR A 514 -1.41 -7.18 3.96
N GLN A 515 -0.82 -5.99 3.84
CA GLN A 515 -0.77 -4.99 4.91
C GLN A 515 -2.18 -4.48 5.23
N VAL A 516 -2.92 -4.04 4.21
CA VAL A 516 -4.31 -3.56 4.37
C VAL A 516 -5.21 -4.65 4.93
N LEU A 517 -5.09 -5.89 4.43
CA LEU A 517 -5.83 -7.04 4.95
C LEU A 517 -5.61 -7.22 6.46
N GLN A 518 -4.35 -7.25 6.91
CA GLN A 518 -4.03 -7.49 8.33
C GLN A 518 -4.49 -6.35 9.23
N VAL A 519 -4.38 -5.09 8.80
CA VAL A 519 -4.91 -3.96 9.58
C VAL A 519 -6.42 -4.04 9.72
N ILE A 520 -7.15 -4.39 8.66
CA ILE A 520 -8.60 -4.58 8.73
C ILE A 520 -8.96 -5.71 9.71
N LEU A 521 -8.29 -6.85 9.63
CA LEU A 521 -8.51 -7.96 10.56
C LEU A 521 -8.14 -7.59 12.01
N ASN A 522 -7.03 -6.86 12.21
CA ASN A 522 -6.61 -6.40 13.53
C ASN A 522 -7.67 -5.51 14.19
N VAL A 523 -8.29 -4.61 13.43
CA VAL A 523 -9.34 -3.72 13.95
C VAL A 523 -10.68 -4.46 14.11
N LEU A 524 -11.12 -5.22 13.09
CA LEU A 524 -12.48 -5.79 13.05
C LEU A 524 -12.61 -7.12 13.82
N GLU A 525 -11.59 -7.98 13.79
CA GLU A 525 -11.63 -9.30 14.44
C GLU A 525 -10.99 -9.27 15.83
N TYR A 526 -9.83 -8.63 15.97
CA TYR A 526 -9.07 -8.65 17.22
C TYR A 526 -9.32 -7.42 18.10
N ASN A 527 -10.20 -6.48 17.68
CA ASN A 527 -10.55 -5.26 18.42
C ASN A 527 -9.33 -4.42 18.83
N MET A 528 -8.29 -4.41 18.04
CA MET A 528 -7.14 -3.53 18.25
C MET A 528 -7.53 -2.09 17.96
N ASP A 529 -7.02 -1.13 18.76
CA ASP A 529 -7.01 0.27 18.35
C ASP A 529 -6.15 0.46 17.09
N VAL A 530 -6.37 1.56 16.37
CA VAL A 530 -5.70 1.75 15.07
C VAL A 530 -4.18 1.90 15.20
N GLY A 531 -3.67 2.42 16.33
CA GLY A 531 -2.24 2.54 16.62
C GLY A 531 -1.59 1.17 16.77
N THR A 532 -2.18 0.30 17.57
CA THR A 532 -1.78 -1.10 17.69
C THR A 532 -1.87 -1.82 16.33
N ALA A 533 -3.02 -1.68 15.64
CA ALA A 533 -3.29 -2.39 14.38
C ALA A 533 -2.26 -2.11 13.28
N VAL A 534 -1.74 -0.88 13.18
CA VAL A 534 -0.70 -0.53 12.19
C VAL A 534 0.72 -0.85 12.65
N SER A 535 0.94 -1.00 13.98
CA SER A 535 2.28 -1.16 14.57
C SER A 535 2.72 -2.62 14.69
N VAL A 536 1.78 -3.54 14.92
CA VAL A 536 2.10 -4.96 15.13
C VAL A 536 2.80 -5.59 13.92
N PRO A 537 3.66 -6.59 14.15
CA PRO A 537 4.39 -7.27 13.08
C PRO A 537 3.47 -7.94 12.06
N ARG A 538 3.99 -8.10 10.86
CA ARG A 538 3.24 -8.58 9.68
C ARG A 538 3.83 -9.81 9.07
N ILE A 539 2.99 -10.50 8.30
CA ILE A 539 3.37 -11.58 7.40
C ILE A 539 2.97 -11.24 5.96
N HIS A 540 3.62 -11.88 4.99
CA HIS A 540 3.29 -11.71 3.58
C HIS A 540 3.60 -12.98 2.79
N HIS A 541 2.68 -13.36 1.90
CA HIS A 541 2.88 -14.37 0.88
C HIS A 541 2.25 -13.91 -0.44
N GLN A 542 3.00 -13.98 -1.54
CA GLN A 542 2.54 -13.52 -2.85
C GLN A 542 2.49 -14.62 -3.91
N TRP A 543 2.29 -15.89 -3.47
CA TRP A 543 2.28 -17.09 -4.31
C TRP A 543 3.69 -17.42 -4.82
N LEU A 544 4.26 -16.62 -5.70
CA LEU A 544 5.63 -16.77 -6.19
C LEU A 544 6.46 -15.54 -5.85
N PRO A 545 7.69 -15.71 -5.32
CA PRO A 545 8.28 -16.98 -4.88
C PRO A 545 7.49 -17.64 -3.74
N ASP A 546 7.61 -18.98 -3.58
CA ASP A 546 6.94 -19.76 -2.53
C ASP A 546 7.64 -19.55 -1.18
N GLU A 547 7.49 -18.36 -0.62
CA GLU A 547 8.11 -17.91 0.62
C GLU A 547 7.09 -17.16 1.49
N LEU A 548 6.94 -17.58 2.75
CA LEU A 548 6.27 -16.80 3.77
C LEU A 548 7.27 -15.79 4.35
N ARG A 549 7.11 -14.52 4.01
CA ARG A 549 7.90 -13.44 4.62
C ARG A 549 7.29 -13.09 5.97
N VAL A 550 8.14 -12.95 6.96
CA VAL A 550 7.78 -12.54 8.32
C VAL A 550 8.71 -11.44 8.79
N GLU A 551 8.20 -10.49 9.56
CA GLU A 551 9.04 -9.50 10.22
C GLU A 551 9.78 -10.15 11.42
N PRO A 552 10.93 -9.62 11.83
CA PRO A 552 11.61 -10.07 13.02
C PRO A 552 10.68 -9.99 14.24
N TRP A 553 10.72 -11.00 15.08
CA TRP A 553 9.89 -11.08 16.31
C TRP A 553 8.37 -11.11 16.08
N SER A 554 7.93 -11.32 14.83
CA SER A 554 6.51 -11.35 14.48
C SER A 554 5.78 -12.58 14.99
N LEU A 555 6.46 -13.71 15.06
CA LEU A 555 5.90 -15.01 15.45
C LEU A 555 6.75 -15.63 16.56
N ASP A 556 6.08 -16.25 17.51
CA ASP A 556 6.76 -17.05 18.53
C ASP A 556 7.33 -18.36 17.96
N ALA A 557 8.24 -18.98 18.73
CA ALA A 557 8.95 -20.17 18.26
C ALA A 557 8.03 -21.37 17.96
N LEU A 558 6.94 -21.54 18.72
CA LEU A 558 5.99 -22.65 18.53
C LEU A 558 5.17 -22.43 17.26
N THR A 559 4.72 -21.22 17.02
CA THR A 559 4.02 -20.82 15.79
C THR A 559 4.92 -21.03 14.56
N ILE A 560 6.18 -20.62 14.62
CA ILE A 560 7.17 -20.86 13.56
C ILE A 560 7.35 -22.36 13.30
N GLN A 561 7.50 -23.15 14.38
CA GLN A 561 7.67 -24.59 14.29
C GLN A 561 6.45 -25.26 13.64
N ASP A 562 5.24 -24.87 14.05
CA ASP A 562 4.00 -25.44 13.50
C ASP A 562 3.83 -25.09 12.01
N LEU A 563 4.05 -23.84 11.61
CA LEU A 563 3.98 -23.45 10.21
C LEU A 563 5.02 -24.16 9.34
N ARG A 564 6.25 -24.35 9.84
CA ARG A 564 7.28 -25.16 9.14
C ARG A 564 6.89 -26.63 9.04
N ARG A 565 6.31 -27.20 10.09
CA ARG A 565 5.81 -28.59 10.07
C ARG A 565 4.72 -28.77 9.03
N ARG A 566 3.88 -27.77 8.80
CA ARG A 566 2.86 -27.79 7.71
C ARG A 566 3.49 -27.61 6.32
N GLY A 567 4.74 -27.21 6.21
CA GLY A 567 5.46 -27.06 4.93
C GLY A 567 5.67 -25.62 4.46
N HIS A 568 5.32 -24.60 5.28
CA HIS A 568 5.62 -23.22 4.92
C HIS A 568 7.12 -22.90 4.97
N LYS A 569 7.64 -22.26 3.93
CA LYS A 569 9.02 -21.80 3.81
C LYS A 569 9.13 -20.41 4.40
N ILE A 570 9.47 -20.30 5.68
CA ILE A 570 9.53 -19.02 6.39
C ILE A 570 10.85 -18.31 6.10
N LYS A 571 10.75 -17.06 5.68
CA LYS A 571 11.86 -16.13 5.44
C LYS A 571 11.68 -14.87 6.28
N GLU A 572 12.54 -14.70 7.25
CA GLU A 572 12.61 -13.44 8.00
C GLU A 572 13.19 -12.34 7.11
N THR A 573 12.56 -11.17 7.10
CA THR A 573 12.96 -10.01 6.31
C THR A 573 12.97 -8.76 7.18
N THR A 574 13.63 -7.69 6.74
CA THR A 574 13.52 -6.39 7.41
C THR A 574 12.06 -5.94 7.48
N PRO A 575 11.64 -5.20 8.52
CA PRO A 575 10.30 -4.63 8.60
C PRO A 575 9.96 -3.80 7.35
N TRP A 576 8.72 -3.89 6.89
CA TRP A 576 8.28 -3.24 5.64
C TRP A 576 6.95 -2.51 5.79
N GLY A 577 6.71 -1.59 4.86
CA GLY A 577 5.46 -0.83 4.75
C GLY A 577 5.49 0.50 5.50
N ASN A 578 4.42 1.27 5.31
CA ASN A 578 4.18 2.56 5.94
C ASN A 578 2.67 2.85 5.90
N ILE A 579 1.91 2.09 6.70
CA ILE A 579 0.44 2.17 6.72
C ILE A 579 0.02 3.50 7.35
N ASN A 580 -1.01 4.12 6.77
CA ASN A 580 -1.64 5.31 7.34
C ASN A 580 -3.15 5.02 7.46
N ALA A 581 -3.68 5.10 8.68
CA ALA A 581 -5.05 4.71 8.95
C ALA A 581 -5.76 5.67 9.91
N ILE A 582 -7.07 5.81 9.70
CA ILE A 582 -7.99 6.49 10.61
C ILE A 582 -9.15 5.54 10.88
N ALA A 583 -9.52 5.38 12.15
CA ALA A 583 -10.70 4.64 12.56
C ALA A 583 -11.57 5.51 13.48
N VAL A 584 -12.84 5.16 13.62
CA VAL A 584 -13.75 5.78 14.58
C VAL A 584 -14.03 4.81 15.71
N THR A 585 -13.95 5.29 16.95
CA THR A 585 -14.32 4.55 18.16
C THR A 585 -15.83 4.54 18.38
N SER A 586 -16.32 3.73 19.30
CA SER A 586 -17.76 3.62 19.61
C SER A 586 -18.38 4.92 20.13
N ASP A 587 -17.58 5.83 20.71
CA ASP A 587 -18.01 7.15 21.16
C ASP A 587 -17.92 8.24 20.07
N GLY A 588 -17.61 7.86 18.83
CA GLY A 588 -17.51 8.76 17.68
C GLY A 588 -16.20 9.53 17.58
N THR A 589 -15.20 9.24 18.44
CA THR A 589 -13.87 9.86 18.37
C THR A 589 -13.06 9.24 17.23
N LEU A 590 -12.38 10.07 16.44
CA LEU A 590 -11.42 9.62 15.42
C LEU A 590 -10.10 9.23 16.10
N GLU A 591 -9.59 8.08 15.75
CA GLU A 591 -8.24 7.62 16.07
C GLU A 591 -7.43 7.54 14.78
N GLY A 592 -6.29 8.24 14.73
CA GLY A 592 -5.38 8.19 13.59
C GLY A 592 -4.01 7.68 13.98
N ALA A 593 -3.44 6.84 13.12
CA ALA A 593 -2.11 6.31 13.32
C ALA A 593 -1.35 6.17 11.99
N ALA A 594 -0.07 6.50 12.05
CA ALA A 594 0.90 6.20 11.02
C ALA A 594 1.83 5.08 11.51
N ASP A 595 2.28 4.27 10.58
CA ASP A 595 3.17 3.14 10.81
C ASP A 595 4.52 3.60 11.40
N PRO A 596 4.98 3.01 12.52
CA PRO A 596 6.26 3.37 13.13
C PRO A 596 7.48 2.95 12.28
N ARG A 597 7.28 2.19 11.20
CA ARG A 597 8.36 1.84 10.25
C ARG A 597 8.70 3.00 9.31
N GLY A 598 7.78 3.94 9.13
CA GLY A 598 7.95 5.20 8.41
C GLY A 598 8.09 6.40 9.35
N GLU A 599 7.98 7.59 8.78
CA GLU A 599 8.00 8.85 9.53
C GLU A 599 6.63 9.56 9.53
N GLY A 600 5.61 8.86 9.05
CA GLY A 600 4.24 9.35 9.00
C GLY A 600 3.73 9.86 10.35
N SER A 601 2.78 10.77 10.31
CA SER A 601 2.22 11.34 11.53
C SER A 601 0.77 11.74 11.36
N PRO A 602 -0.10 11.38 12.30
CA PRO A 602 -1.47 11.91 12.34
C PRO A 602 -1.48 13.37 12.78
N ARG A 603 -2.47 14.12 12.27
CA ARG A 603 -2.83 15.48 12.73
C ARG A 603 -4.34 15.55 12.90
N GLY A 604 -4.80 16.05 14.05
CA GLY A 604 -6.21 16.25 14.39
C GLY A 604 -6.62 17.72 14.46
N LEU A 605 -7.92 17.99 14.26
CA LEU A 605 -8.55 19.29 14.52
C LEU A 605 -8.95 19.41 15.99
#